data_6da4978514436df8af95c3ffe7ffb1f1
#
_entry.id   6da4978514436df8af95c3ffe7ffb1f1
#
_cell.length_a   1.000
_cell.length_b   1.000
_cell.length_c   1.000
_cell.angle_alpha   90.00
_cell.angle_beta   90.00
_cell.angle_gamma   90.00
#
_symmetry.space_group_name_H-M   'P 1'
#
loop_
_entity.id
_entity.type
_entity.pdbx_description
1 polymer ?
#
loop_
_entity_poly.entity_id
_entity_poly.type
_entity_poly.pdbx_seq_one_letter_code
_entity_poly.pdbx_strand_id
1 'polypeptide(L)'
;SRNQSTVNLVAAKARVGSSPDEILLSLADEQVCDNIEVSNDLVDKLLLRFKDDWKSALGVFRWAGLRPGYKHRPEAYDMMVDILGKMKQMDQMRELLEEMNRNHLVTLNTVGKAMRRFSGAGKWEDAVRMFDELGTFGLEKNAESMNLLLDTLCKEGKVEQARAIFLELKSHILPNAHTFNIFIHGWCKANLVDEAHWTLQEMKGHAFRPCVISYSTIILFYCRQHNFSKVYELLDEMEAQGCPPNVVTYTTIIVFLAKSQNTEEALQLTQRMKSAGCKPDTPFFNSLIYILGRAGRFQEAVDVFEKEMPNAGVSRDTSTYNSMIAMLCHHGHVSKALSLLREMETSAPFKLDGQTFYPLLKSCLRTGDMNLLSQLLDDMVKKHQLSLDRSAYALLIHGLCRANKCQWAYHLFEEMISKDIVPKYQTCHMLLEEVKLKSMYDTAEKIEDFMK
;
A
#
# COMPACT_ATOMS: atom_id res chain seq x y z
N SER A 1 -21.25 12.72 -18.94
CA SER A 1 -22.15 13.61 -18.22
C SER A 1 -21.57 15.02 -18.22
N ARG A 2 -22.44 16.04 -18.14
CA ARG A 2 -22.08 17.48 -18.22
C ARG A 2 -20.95 17.86 -17.23
N ASN A 3 -20.96 17.28 -16.03
CA ASN A 3 -19.94 17.49 -14.99
C ASN A 3 -18.54 17.02 -15.40
N GLN A 4 -18.40 15.88 -16.07
CA GLN A 4 -17.09 15.36 -16.50
C GLN A 4 -16.49 16.20 -17.64
N SER A 5 -17.33 16.75 -18.52
CA SER A 5 -16.91 17.68 -19.58
C SER A 5 -16.36 18.97 -18.98
N THR A 6 -17.01 19.51 -17.94
CA THR A 6 -16.57 20.73 -17.23
C THR A 6 -15.22 20.51 -16.54
N VAL A 7 -15.06 19.37 -15.82
CA VAL A 7 -13.79 19.00 -15.19
C VAL A 7 -12.66 18.92 -16.22
N ASN A 8 -12.92 18.30 -17.39
CA ASN A 8 -11.91 18.17 -18.43
C ASN A 8 -11.53 19.53 -19.05
N LEU A 9 -12.50 20.41 -19.23
CA LEU A 9 -12.28 21.76 -19.77
C LEU A 9 -11.38 22.58 -18.82
N VAL A 10 -11.78 22.72 -17.55
CA VAL A 10 -11.02 23.47 -16.55
C VAL A 10 -9.62 22.86 -16.37
N ALA A 11 -9.51 21.53 -16.32
CA ALA A 11 -8.24 20.85 -16.18
C ALA A 11 -7.30 21.06 -17.38
N ALA A 12 -7.82 21.08 -18.61
CA ALA A 12 -7.01 21.35 -19.80
C ALA A 12 -6.42 22.76 -19.75
N LYS A 13 -7.20 23.75 -19.31
CA LYS A 13 -6.76 25.13 -19.18
C LYS A 13 -5.75 25.33 -18.05
N ALA A 14 -6.00 24.73 -16.88
CA ALA A 14 -5.10 24.82 -15.75
C ALA A 14 -3.70 24.26 -16.01
N ARG A 15 -3.55 23.31 -16.93
CA ARG A 15 -2.24 22.74 -17.31
C ARG A 15 -1.34 23.65 -18.16
N VAL A 16 -1.88 24.71 -18.72
CA VAL A 16 -1.13 25.60 -19.61
C VAL A 16 -0.31 26.63 -18.83
N GLY A 17 -0.73 26.99 -17.62
CA GLY A 17 -0.03 27.97 -16.78
C GLY A 17 1.21 27.40 -16.10
N SER A 18 2.25 28.21 -15.95
CA SER A 18 3.53 27.85 -15.31
C SER A 18 3.55 28.15 -13.80
N SER A 19 2.62 28.98 -13.33
CA SER A 19 2.47 29.36 -11.92
C SER A 19 0.99 29.36 -11.49
N PRO A 20 0.71 29.26 -10.17
CA PRO A 20 -0.68 29.34 -9.67
C PRO A 20 -1.39 30.64 -10.06
N ASP A 21 -0.68 31.74 -10.11
CA ASP A 21 -1.24 33.05 -10.45
C ASP A 21 -1.56 33.17 -11.94
N GLU A 22 -0.69 32.64 -12.82
CA GLU A 22 -0.99 32.56 -14.26
C GLU A 22 -2.19 31.66 -14.53
N ILE A 23 -2.32 30.55 -13.82
CA ILE A 23 -3.46 29.63 -13.93
C ILE A 23 -4.74 30.31 -13.47
N LEU A 24 -4.70 31.03 -12.35
CA LEU A 24 -5.79 31.82 -11.84
C LEU A 24 -6.27 32.84 -12.88
N LEU A 25 -5.34 33.64 -13.44
CA LEU A 25 -5.64 34.67 -14.45
C LEU A 25 -6.21 34.03 -15.74
N SER A 26 -5.60 32.95 -16.22
CA SER A 26 -6.04 32.24 -17.42
C SER A 26 -7.48 31.70 -17.25
N LEU A 27 -7.83 31.21 -16.08
CA LEU A 27 -9.19 30.71 -15.80
C LEU A 27 -10.19 31.86 -15.58
N ALA A 28 -9.74 33.03 -15.10
CA ALA A 28 -10.56 34.20 -14.87
C ALA A 28 -10.88 34.97 -16.17
N ASP A 29 -9.94 35.02 -17.13
CA ASP A 29 -10.08 35.77 -18.39
C ASP A 29 -10.87 34.99 -19.48
N GLU A 30 -11.21 33.73 -19.25
CA GLU A 30 -11.91 32.94 -20.26
C GLU A 30 -13.45 33.03 -20.13
N GLN A 31 -14.08 33.60 -21.15
CA GLN A 31 -15.57 33.68 -21.25
C GLN A 31 -16.25 32.31 -21.09
N VAL A 32 -15.58 31.21 -21.44
CA VAL A 32 -16.12 29.84 -21.27
C VAL A 32 -16.15 29.42 -19.81
N CYS A 33 -15.17 29.88 -19.03
CA CYS A 33 -15.11 29.61 -17.59
C CYS A 33 -16.06 30.48 -16.77
N ASP A 34 -16.48 31.63 -17.29
CA ASP A 34 -17.42 32.54 -16.65
C ASP A 34 -18.82 31.93 -16.45
N ASN A 35 -19.22 31.06 -17.36
CA ASN A 35 -20.50 30.36 -17.29
C ASN A 35 -20.49 29.06 -16.47
N ILE A 36 -19.33 28.72 -15.86
CA ILE A 36 -19.23 27.52 -15.05
C ILE A 36 -19.74 27.81 -13.63
N GLU A 37 -20.77 27.10 -13.24
CA GLU A 37 -21.23 27.08 -11.85
C GLU A 37 -20.27 26.21 -11.01
N VAL A 38 -19.54 26.85 -10.09
CA VAL A 38 -18.60 26.16 -9.21
C VAL A 38 -19.35 25.46 -8.10
N SER A 39 -19.14 24.17 -7.97
CA SER A 39 -19.69 23.33 -6.91
C SER A 39 -18.59 22.61 -6.14
N ASN A 40 -18.90 22.13 -4.93
CA ASN A 40 -17.95 21.33 -4.14
C ASN A 40 -17.48 20.08 -4.90
N ASP A 41 -18.37 19.37 -5.58
CA ASP A 41 -18.03 18.19 -6.39
C ASP A 41 -17.05 18.51 -7.53
N LEU A 42 -17.21 19.67 -8.18
CA LEU A 42 -16.29 20.12 -9.22
C LEU A 42 -14.90 20.38 -8.65
N VAL A 43 -14.83 21.12 -7.53
CA VAL A 43 -13.54 21.44 -6.89
C VAL A 43 -12.86 20.18 -6.38
N ASP A 44 -13.57 19.29 -5.71
CA ASP A 44 -12.99 18.02 -5.22
C ASP A 44 -12.42 17.18 -6.35
N LYS A 45 -13.14 17.04 -7.47
CA LYS A 45 -12.65 16.30 -8.66
C LYS A 45 -11.42 16.94 -9.29
N LEU A 46 -11.36 18.27 -9.34
CA LEU A 46 -10.20 18.98 -9.86
C LEU A 46 -8.98 18.84 -8.93
N LEU A 47 -9.16 18.98 -7.63
CA LEU A 47 -8.08 18.78 -6.65
C LEU A 47 -7.56 17.34 -6.67
N LEU A 48 -8.44 16.33 -6.74
CA LEU A 48 -8.06 14.94 -6.90
C LEU A 48 -7.27 14.68 -8.19
N ARG A 49 -7.66 15.32 -9.28
CA ARG A 49 -6.94 15.21 -10.55
C ARG A 49 -5.56 15.82 -10.50
N PHE A 50 -5.37 16.91 -9.76
CA PHE A 50 -4.11 17.62 -9.58
C PHE A 50 -3.39 17.27 -8.29
N LYS A 51 -3.68 16.12 -7.69
CA LYS A 51 -3.05 15.68 -6.42
C LYS A 51 -1.52 15.61 -6.44
N ASP A 52 -0.91 15.55 -7.61
CA ASP A 52 0.54 15.51 -7.86
C ASP A 52 1.06 16.75 -8.61
N ASP A 53 0.19 17.75 -8.83
CA ASP A 53 0.52 19.04 -9.47
C ASP A 53 -0.04 20.20 -8.62
N TRP A 54 0.75 20.63 -7.64
CA TRP A 54 0.36 21.67 -6.69
C TRP A 54 0.06 23.01 -7.35
N LYS A 55 0.72 23.35 -8.48
CA LYS A 55 0.51 24.63 -9.16
C LYS A 55 -0.88 24.71 -9.76
N SER A 56 -1.25 23.69 -10.51
CA SER A 56 -2.60 23.56 -11.09
C SER A 56 -3.66 23.45 -9.99
N ALA A 57 -3.39 22.67 -8.94
CA ALA A 57 -4.31 22.54 -7.80
C ALA A 57 -4.57 23.89 -7.11
N LEU A 58 -3.50 24.64 -6.78
CA LEU A 58 -3.61 25.90 -6.09
C LEU A 58 -4.23 27.00 -6.97
N GLY A 59 -3.87 27.05 -8.26
CA GLY A 59 -4.48 27.99 -9.21
C GLY A 59 -5.98 27.78 -9.36
N VAL A 60 -6.41 26.53 -9.53
CA VAL A 60 -7.83 26.15 -9.61
C VAL A 60 -8.55 26.44 -8.27
N PHE A 61 -7.92 26.13 -7.15
CA PHE A 61 -8.49 26.40 -5.83
C PHE A 61 -8.72 27.90 -5.64
N ARG A 62 -7.73 28.75 -5.91
CA ARG A 62 -7.87 30.23 -5.83
C ARG A 62 -8.93 30.75 -6.78
N TRP A 63 -8.97 30.24 -8.04
CA TRP A 63 -9.99 30.60 -9.02
C TRP A 63 -11.40 30.27 -8.54
N ALA A 64 -11.63 29.08 -8.00
CA ALA A 64 -12.91 28.68 -7.48
C ALA A 64 -13.36 29.58 -6.32
N GLY A 65 -12.45 29.95 -5.41
CA GLY A 65 -12.73 30.81 -4.27
C GLY A 65 -13.13 32.25 -4.63
N LEU A 66 -12.75 32.73 -5.83
CA LEU A 66 -13.15 34.05 -6.34
C LEU A 66 -14.54 34.05 -7.02
N ARG A 67 -15.15 32.88 -7.23
CA ARG A 67 -16.44 32.79 -7.93
C ARG A 67 -17.59 33.24 -7.03
N PRO A 68 -18.50 34.05 -7.54
CA PRO A 68 -19.67 34.51 -6.79
C PRO A 68 -20.54 33.33 -6.32
N GLY A 69 -20.93 33.34 -5.06
CA GLY A 69 -21.81 32.30 -4.50
C GLY A 69 -21.12 31.01 -4.08
N TYR A 70 -19.82 30.86 -4.31
CA TYR A 70 -19.04 29.71 -3.85
C TYR A 70 -18.12 30.08 -2.68
N LYS A 71 -18.03 29.19 -1.69
CA LYS A 71 -17.03 29.24 -0.62
C LYS A 71 -16.46 27.84 -0.42
N HIS A 72 -15.15 27.75 -0.28
CA HIS A 72 -14.51 26.51 0.06
C HIS A 72 -14.97 25.99 1.41
N ARG A 73 -15.26 24.71 1.48
CA ARG A 73 -15.50 24.02 2.74
C ARG A 73 -14.18 23.52 3.34
N PRO A 74 -14.14 23.22 4.67
CA PRO A 74 -12.92 22.75 5.35
C PRO A 74 -12.23 21.58 4.65
N GLU A 75 -13.00 20.65 4.07
CA GLU A 75 -12.44 19.47 3.39
C GLU A 75 -11.64 19.84 2.13
N ALA A 76 -12.03 20.86 1.39
CA ALA A 76 -11.30 21.34 0.22
C ALA A 76 -9.95 21.98 0.63
N TYR A 77 -9.96 22.75 1.73
CA TYR A 77 -8.73 23.26 2.34
C TYR A 77 -7.82 22.13 2.82
N ASP A 78 -8.38 21.11 3.49
CA ASP A 78 -7.63 19.93 3.95
C ASP A 78 -6.97 19.18 2.78
N MET A 79 -7.63 19.08 1.63
CA MET A 79 -7.05 18.50 0.42
C MET A 79 -5.88 19.35 -0.10
N MET A 80 -6.02 20.67 -0.10
CA MET A 80 -4.93 21.57 -0.51
C MET A 80 -3.74 21.51 0.43
N VAL A 81 -3.96 21.49 1.75
CA VAL A 81 -2.90 21.29 2.76
C VAL A 81 -2.14 19.99 2.47
N ASP A 82 -2.87 18.92 2.16
CA ASP A 82 -2.28 17.62 1.85
C ASP A 82 -1.46 17.63 0.55
N ILE A 83 -1.97 18.26 -0.52
CA ILE A 83 -1.28 18.41 -1.80
C ILE A 83 -0.01 19.24 -1.65
N LEU A 84 -0.11 20.42 -1.04
CA LEU A 84 1.04 21.32 -0.83
C LEU A 84 2.13 20.66 0.02
N GLY A 85 1.72 20.00 1.10
CA GLY A 85 2.64 19.27 1.97
C GLY A 85 3.32 18.09 1.27
N LYS A 86 2.58 17.30 0.49
CA LYS A 86 3.12 16.21 -0.33
C LYS A 86 4.18 16.70 -1.31
N MET A 87 3.94 17.84 -1.92
CA MET A 87 4.84 18.47 -2.89
C MET A 87 5.93 19.35 -2.24
N LYS A 88 6.06 19.28 -0.90
CA LYS A 88 7.04 20.01 -0.10
C LYS A 88 6.96 21.55 -0.22
N GLN A 89 5.79 22.08 -0.55
CA GLN A 89 5.52 23.51 -0.64
C GLN A 89 5.11 24.05 0.74
N MET A 90 6.05 24.03 1.70
CA MET A 90 5.77 24.30 3.11
C MET A 90 5.33 25.74 3.37
N ASP A 91 5.87 26.71 2.63
CA ASP A 91 5.52 28.12 2.79
C ASP A 91 4.09 28.39 2.32
N GLN A 92 3.71 27.84 1.14
CA GLN A 92 2.34 27.91 0.64
C GLN A 92 1.34 27.19 1.57
N MET A 93 1.76 26.08 2.16
CA MET A 93 0.95 25.37 3.14
C MET A 93 0.72 26.19 4.40
N ARG A 94 1.74 26.92 4.90
CA ARG A 94 1.60 27.84 6.04
C ARG A 94 0.66 29.00 5.74
N GLU A 95 0.83 29.67 4.60
CA GLU A 95 -0.07 30.73 4.15
C GLU A 95 -1.53 30.26 4.11
N LEU A 96 -1.77 29.05 3.60
CA LEU A 96 -3.12 28.47 3.54
C LEU A 96 -3.67 28.18 4.94
N LEU A 97 -2.86 27.67 5.86
CA LEU A 97 -3.26 27.44 7.25
C LEU A 97 -3.59 28.75 7.98
N GLU A 98 -2.85 29.83 7.72
CA GLU A 98 -3.17 31.16 8.25
C GLU A 98 -4.48 31.70 7.69
N GLU A 99 -4.76 31.49 6.41
CA GLU A 99 -6.05 31.84 5.79
C GLU A 99 -7.20 31.05 6.43
N MET A 100 -7.02 29.72 6.61
CA MET A 100 -7.99 28.87 7.29
C MET A 100 -8.25 29.35 8.72
N ASN A 101 -7.18 29.73 9.45
CA ASN A 101 -7.29 30.23 10.83
C ASN A 101 -8.09 31.54 10.90
N ARG A 102 -7.82 32.49 10.02
CA ARG A 102 -8.59 33.74 9.94
C ARG A 102 -10.09 33.51 9.69
N ASN A 103 -10.43 32.44 9.00
CA ASN A 103 -11.81 32.05 8.67
C ASN A 103 -12.40 31.03 9.66
N HIS A 104 -11.71 30.67 10.72
CA HIS A 104 -12.12 29.65 11.71
C HIS A 104 -12.43 28.27 11.10
N LEU A 105 -11.67 27.86 10.08
CA LEU A 105 -11.86 26.61 9.34
C LEU A 105 -10.88 25.51 9.75
N VAL A 106 -9.90 25.80 10.62
CA VAL A 106 -8.90 24.80 11.06
C VAL A 106 -9.56 23.78 11.98
N THR A 107 -9.41 22.50 11.62
CA THR A 107 -9.87 21.38 12.42
C THR A 107 -8.70 20.55 12.94
N LEU A 108 -8.94 19.64 13.88
CA LEU A 108 -7.90 18.71 14.34
C LEU A 108 -7.38 17.83 13.20
N ASN A 109 -8.23 17.49 12.23
CA ASN A 109 -7.83 16.78 11.01
C ASN A 109 -6.86 17.59 10.14
N THR A 110 -7.13 18.90 9.98
CA THR A 110 -6.22 19.84 9.29
C THR A 110 -4.85 19.85 9.94
N VAL A 111 -4.83 20.04 11.27
CA VAL A 111 -3.60 20.05 12.06
C VAL A 111 -2.84 18.74 11.91
N GLY A 112 -3.53 17.61 11.99
CA GLY A 112 -2.93 16.29 11.83
C GLY A 112 -2.31 16.06 10.45
N LYS A 113 -2.96 16.55 9.39
CA LYS A 113 -2.39 16.50 8.04
C LYS A 113 -1.13 17.37 7.94
N ALA A 114 -1.19 18.60 8.42
CA ALA A 114 -0.05 19.52 8.40
C ALA A 114 1.13 18.99 9.22
N MET A 115 0.90 18.49 10.44
CA MET A 115 1.94 17.85 11.27
C MET A 115 2.65 16.72 10.53
N ARG A 116 1.88 15.80 9.91
CA ARG A 116 2.45 14.68 9.12
C ARG A 116 3.29 15.19 7.95
N ARG A 117 2.85 16.26 7.28
CA ARG A 117 3.58 16.83 6.14
C ARG A 117 4.85 17.55 6.56
N PHE A 118 4.83 18.30 7.66
CA PHE A 118 6.03 18.91 8.24
C PHE A 118 7.05 17.85 8.65
N SER A 119 6.62 16.84 9.41
CA SER A 119 7.48 15.76 9.85
C SER A 119 8.08 14.99 8.67
N GLY A 120 7.26 14.61 7.67
CA GLY A 120 7.71 13.91 6.47
C GLY A 120 8.66 14.73 5.58
N ALA A 121 8.67 16.07 5.73
CA ALA A 121 9.66 16.96 5.13
C ALA A 121 10.94 17.14 5.99
N GLY A 122 11.06 16.42 7.10
CA GLY A 122 12.17 16.52 8.06
C GLY A 122 12.06 17.69 9.04
N LYS A 123 10.94 18.43 9.01
CA LYS A 123 10.68 19.60 9.87
C LYS A 123 9.77 19.21 11.05
N TRP A 124 10.22 18.23 11.82
CA TRP A 124 9.43 17.71 12.94
C TRP A 124 9.19 18.74 14.06
N GLU A 125 10.11 19.71 14.23
CA GLU A 125 9.96 20.83 15.16
C GLU A 125 8.76 21.70 14.80
N ASP A 126 8.46 21.86 13.51
CA ASP A 126 7.28 22.61 13.07
C ASP A 126 5.98 21.87 13.42
N ALA A 127 6.01 20.52 13.45
CA ALA A 127 4.87 19.73 13.93
C ALA A 127 4.64 19.94 15.44
N VAL A 128 5.72 20.02 16.24
CA VAL A 128 5.63 20.34 17.67
C VAL A 128 5.08 21.75 17.86
N ARG A 129 5.59 22.72 17.10
CA ARG A 129 5.10 24.12 17.17
C ARG A 129 3.61 24.20 16.85
N MET A 130 3.12 23.46 15.84
CA MET A 130 1.69 23.42 15.54
C MET A 130 0.85 22.89 16.71
N PHE A 131 1.37 21.89 17.45
CA PHE A 131 0.71 21.42 18.66
C PHE A 131 0.68 22.48 19.75
N ASP A 132 1.78 23.24 19.92
CA ASP A 132 1.84 24.30 20.91
C ASP A 132 0.86 25.43 20.58
N GLU A 133 0.65 25.72 19.31
CA GLU A 133 -0.24 26.75 18.79
C GLU A 133 -1.71 26.33 18.65
N LEU A 134 -2.12 25.11 19.10
CA LEU A 134 -3.51 24.63 18.96
C LEU A 134 -4.53 25.64 19.50
N GLY A 135 -4.23 26.32 20.61
CA GLY A 135 -5.11 27.34 21.18
C GLY A 135 -5.35 28.54 20.23
N THR A 136 -4.40 28.87 19.37
CA THR A 136 -4.56 29.96 18.37
C THR A 136 -5.55 29.56 17.26
N PHE A 137 -5.72 28.25 17.04
CA PHE A 137 -6.71 27.69 16.11
C PHE A 137 -8.08 27.44 16.76
N GLY A 138 -8.24 27.77 18.05
CA GLY A 138 -9.46 27.47 18.81
C GLY A 138 -9.60 25.98 19.17
N LEU A 139 -8.51 25.22 19.13
CA LEU A 139 -8.48 23.80 19.44
C LEU A 139 -7.86 23.54 20.82
N GLU A 140 -8.30 22.46 21.47
CA GLU A 140 -7.83 22.09 22.81
C GLU A 140 -6.64 21.13 22.76
N LYS A 141 -5.72 21.29 23.72
CA LYS A 141 -4.67 20.32 24.02
C LYS A 141 -5.25 19.23 24.90
N ASN A 142 -5.55 18.07 24.32
CA ASN A 142 -6.11 16.90 25.00
C ASN A 142 -5.38 15.62 24.56
N ALA A 143 -5.80 14.46 25.05
CA ALA A 143 -5.19 13.19 24.71
C ALA A 143 -5.22 12.90 23.20
N GLU A 144 -6.26 13.32 22.49
CA GLU A 144 -6.39 13.09 21.05
C GLU A 144 -5.35 13.90 20.25
N SER A 145 -5.25 15.22 20.54
CA SER A 145 -4.27 16.09 19.89
C SER A 145 -2.83 15.71 20.26
N MET A 146 -2.57 15.31 21.51
CA MET A 146 -1.28 14.78 21.93
C MET A 146 -0.92 13.51 21.17
N ASN A 147 -1.84 12.54 21.10
CA ASN A 147 -1.62 11.29 20.38
C ASN A 147 -1.34 11.51 18.90
N LEU A 148 -1.99 12.51 18.29
CA LEU A 148 -1.75 12.88 16.90
C LEU A 148 -0.31 13.34 16.65
N LEU A 149 0.24 14.17 17.55
CA LEU A 149 1.64 14.59 17.51
C LEU A 149 2.59 13.41 17.73
N LEU A 150 2.37 12.64 18.80
CA LEU A 150 3.23 11.50 19.16
C LEU A 150 3.27 10.44 18.06
N ASP A 151 2.10 10.08 17.47
CA ASP A 151 2.02 9.14 16.35
C ASP A 151 2.78 9.65 15.12
N THR A 152 2.65 10.94 14.83
CA THR A 152 3.37 11.58 13.71
C THR A 152 4.89 11.48 13.90
N LEU A 153 5.40 11.81 15.07
CA LEU A 153 6.83 11.74 15.39
C LEU A 153 7.35 10.30 15.36
N CYS A 154 6.61 9.35 15.93
CA CYS A 154 6.97 7.93 15.92
C CYS A 154 7.02 7.36 14.50
N LYS A 155 6.07 7.74 13.63
CA LYS A 155 6.06 7.32 12.21
C LYS A 155 7.27 7.82 11.43
N GLU A 156 7.80 8.99 11.77
CA GLU A 156 9.01 9.55 11.17
C GLU A 156 10.31 9.12 11.88
N GLY A 157 10.24 8.13 12.76
CA GLY A 157 11.41 7.59 13.45
C GLY A 157 11.95 8.48 14.57
N LYS A 158 11.16 9.44 15.03
CA LYS A 158 11.51 10.38 16.12
C LYS A 158 10.89 9.94 17.45
N VAL A 159 10.99 8.63 17.76
CA VAL A 159 10.32 8.06 18.94
C VAL A 159 10.90 8.56 20.25
N GLU A 160 12.22 8.81 20.32
CA GLU A 160 12.87 9.35 21.53
C GLU A 160 12.41 10.79 21.81
N GLN A 161 12.31 11.62 20.76
CA GLN A 161 11.78 12.98 20.87
C GLN A 161 10.31 12.96 21.27
N ALA A 162 9.51 12.07 20.68
CA ALA A 162 8.12 11.87 21.08
C ALA A 162 8.02 11.49 22.56
N ARG A 163 8.91 10.61 23.04
CA ARG A 163 8.96 10.22 24.45
C ARG A 163 9.31 11.37 25.38
N ALA A 164 10.29 12.20 25.03
CA ALA A 164 10.65 13.37 25.81
C ALA A 164 9.46 14.36 25.92
N ILE A 165 8.82 14.68 24.81
CA ILE A 165 7.61 15.53 24.77
C ILE A 165 6.47 14.94 25.61
N PHE A 166 6.24 13.64 25.50
CA PHE A 166 5.22 12.98 26.31
C PHE A 166 5.47 13.11 27.81
N LEU A 167 6.73 12.96 28.25
CA LEU A 167 7.09 13.08 29.66
C LEU A 167 6.83 14.50 30.21
N GLU A 168 6.95 15.53 29.38
CA GLU A 168 6.59 16.91 29.74
C GLU A 168 5.07 17.11 29.78
N LEU A 169 4.35 16.55 28.79
CA LEU A 169 2.90 16.76 28.63
C LEU A 169 2.06 15.94 29.61
N LYS A 170 2.51 14.76 30.04
CA LYS A 170 1.71 13.81 30.85
C LYS A 170 1.28 14.38 32.22
N SER A 171 1.91 15.44 32.71
CA SER A 171 1.51 16.15 33.93
C SER A 171 0.25 17.00 33.74
N HIS A 172 -0.06 17.39 32.50
CA HIS A 172 -1.18 18.25 32.15
C HIS A 172 -2.23 17.57 31.28
N ILE A 173 -1.82 16.55 30.50
CA ILE A 173 -2.68 15.81 29.60
C ILE A 173 -2.60 14.32 29.97
N LEU A 174 -3.70 13.77 30.48
CA LEU A 174 -3.77 12.36 30.86
C LEU A 174 -3.65 11.46 29.62
N PRO A 175 -2.69 10.51 29.60
CA PRO A 175 -2.59 9.55 28.52
C PRO A 175 -3.76 8.57 28.53
N ASN A 176 -4.01 7.91 27.43
CA ASN A 176 -4.94 6.81 27.29
C ASN A 176 -4.23 5.56 26.73
N ALA A 177 -4.96 4.44 26.64
CA ALA A 177 -4.40 3.21 26.09
C ALA A 177 -3.79 3.36 24.69
N HIS A 178 -4.35 4.24 23.87
CA HIS A 178 -3.84 4.53 22.53
C HIS A 178 -2.45 5.20 22.57
N THR A 179 -2.20 6.08 23.54
CA THR A 179 -0.89 6.72 23.76
C THR A 179 0.23 5.68 23.90
N PHE A 180 0.01 4.66 24.73
CA PHE A 180 0.99 3.58 24.93
C PHE A 180 1.16 2.73 23.67
N ASN A 181 0.09 2.42 22.95
CA ASN A 181 0.18 1.69 21.69
C ASN A 181 0.99 2.43 20.60
N ILE A 182 0.90 3.78 20.57
CA ILE A 182 1.75 4.60 19.69
C ILE A 182 3.23 4.36 20.00
N PHE A 183 3.62 4.38 21.28
CA PHE A 183 5.00 4.13 21.67
C PHE A 183 5.45 2.70 21.41
N ILE A 184 4.63 1.69 21.73
CA ILE A 184 4.95 0.29 21.43
C ILE A 184 5.24 0.13 19.92
N HIS A 185 4.40 0.71 19.05
CA HIS A 185 4.62 0.69 17.61
C HIS A 185 5.89 1.47 17.21
N GLY A 186 6.10 2.65 17.78
CA GLY A 186 7.28 3.49 17.53
C GLY A 186 8.59 2.79 17.89
N TRP A 187 8.66 2.18 19.08
CA TRP A 187 9.83 1.43 19.57
C TRP A 187 10.11 0.20 18.69
N CYS A 188 9.09 -0.58 18.35
CA CYS A 188 9.25 -1.71 17.44
C CYS A 188 9.76 -1.27 16.05
N LYS A 189 9.27 -0.14 15.53
CA LYS A 189 9.74 0.44 14.27
C LYS A 189 11.19 0.91 14.35
N ALA A 190 11.60 1.47 15.49
CA ALA A 190 12.97 1.89 15.76
C ALA A 190 13.92 0.73 16.12
N ASN A 191 13.42 -0.52 16.10
CA ASN A 191 14.18 -1.72 16.50
C ASN A 191 14.63 -1.74 17.97
N LEU A 192 13.89 -1.06 18.85
CA LEU A 192 14.11 -0.93 20.29
C LEU A 192 13.02 -1.70 21.03
N VAL A 193 13.02 -3.02 20.91
CA VAL A 193 11.93 -3.87 21.42
C VAL A 193 11.89 -3.92 22.94
N ASP A 194 13.01 -3.74 23.63
CA ASP A 194 13.06 -3.71 25.10
C ASP A 194 12.27 -2.51 25.63
N GLU A 195 12.35 -1.35 24.96
CA GLU A 195 11.55 -0.17 25.26
C GLU A 195 10.05 -0.42 24.99
N ALA A 196 9.73 -1.20 23.97
CA ALA A 196 8.35 -1.60 23.71
C ALA A 196 7.80 -2.49 24.84
N HIS A 197 8.58 -3.45 25.33
CA HIS A 197 8.22 -4.27 26.49
C HIS A 197 8.06 -3.43 27.77
N TRP A 198 9.00 -2.51 27.99
CA TRP A 198 8.89 -1.60 29.14
C TRP A 198 7.63 -0.74 29.06
N THR A 199 7.30 -0.21 27.88
CA THR A 199 6.07 0.55 27.64
C THR A 199 4.82 -0.30 27.88
N LEU A 200 4.84 -1.59 27.52
CA LEU A 200 3.75 -2.52 27.81
C LEU A 200 3.54 -2.69 29.33
N GLN A 201 4.62 -2.75 30.13
CA GLN A 201 4.52 -2.80 31.59
C GLN A 201 4.08 -1.45 32.17
N GLU A 202 4.58 -0.32 31.66
CA GLU A 202 4.14 1.02 32.06
C GLU A 202 2.63 1.19 31.84
N MET A 203 2.09 0.71 30.70
CA MET A 203 0.66 0.71 30.41
C MET A 203 -0.14 -0.01 31.51
N LYS A 204 0.32 -1.18 31.98
CA LYS A 204 -0.28 -1.93 33.09
C LYS A 204 -0.20 -1.14 34.39
N GLY A 205 0.92 -0.46 34.66
CA GLY A 205 1.12 0.39 35.84
C GLY A 205 0.15 1.58 35.90
N HIS A 206 -0.32 2.07 34.74
CA HIS A 206 -1.36 3.09 34.62
C HIS A 206 -2.80 2.52 34.62
N ALA A 207 -2.98 1.26 35.01
CA ALA A 207 -4.25 0.54 35.03
C ALA A 207 -4.92 0.37 33.66
N PHE A 208 -4.18 0.54 32.57
CA PHE A 208 -4.64 0.20 31.23
C PHE A 208 -4.31 -1.25 30.91
N ARG A 209 -5.29 -2.01 30.46
CA ARG A 209 -5.07 -3.39 30.03
C ARG A 209 -4.50 -3.39 28.60
N PRO A 210 -3.34 -4.05 28.38
CA PRO A 210 -2.88 -4.29 27.00
C PRO A 210 -3.94 -5.04 26.21
N CYS A 211 -4.13 -4.62 24.97
CA CYS A 211 -5.09 -5.23 24.07
C CYS A 211 -4.38 -6.07 22.99
N VAL A 212 -5.16 -6.71 22.12
CA VAL A 212 -4.62 -7.48 21.00
C VAL A 212 -3.63 -6.66 20.15
N ILE A 213 -3.89 -5.36 19.93
CA ILE A 213 -3.00 -4.48 19.16
C ILE A 213 -1.63 -4.33 19.83
N SER A 214 -1.60 -4.15 21.18
CA SER A 214 -0.36 -4.00 21.94
C SER A 214 0.56 -5.22 21.76
N TYR A 215 0.02 -6.40 21.98
CA TYR A 215 0.75 -7.66 21.85
C TYR A 215 1.10 -7.99 20.38
N SER A 216 0.14 -7.87 19.46
CA SER A 216 0.35 -8.20 18.05
C SER A 216 1.44 -7.35 17.40
N THR A 217 1.64 -6.11 17.85
CA THR A 217 2.72 -5.24 17.37
C THR A 217 4.09 -5.81 17.75
N ILE A 218 4.27 -6.24 18.98
CA ILE A 218 5.53 -6.84 19.47
C ILE A 218 5.72 -8.23 18.84
N ILE A 219 4.67 -9.03 18.73
CA ILE A 219 4.68 -10.33 18.05
C ILE A 219 5.15 -10.16 16.60
N LEU A 220 4.58 -9.19 15.87
CA LEU A 220 5.00 -8.91 14.49
C LEU A 220 6.49 -8.54 14.40
N PHE A 221 7.01 -7.79 15.35
CA PHE A 221 8.43 -7.48 15.44
C PHE A 221 9.26 -8.77 15.55
N TYR A 222 8.96 -9.66 16.50
CA TYR A 222 9.69 -10.92 16.66
C TYR A 222 9.52 -11.88 15.48
N CYS A 223 8.35 -11.89 14.83
CA CYS A 223 8.15 -12.64 13.59
C CYS A 223 9.13 -12.18 12.48
N ARG A 224 9.34 -10.87 12.34
CA ARG A 224 10.29 -10.31 11.37
C ARG A 224 11.75 -10.65 11.70
N GLN A 225 12.06 -10.83 12.99
CA GLN A 225 13.38 -11.25 13.47
C GLN A 225 13.54 -12.78 13.49
N HIS A 226 12.51 -13.53 13.04
CA HIS A 226 12.47 -15.00 13.10
C HIS A 226 12.68 -15.57 14.51
N ASN A 227 12.35 -14.80 15.55
CA ASN A 227 12.47 -15.22 16.94
C ASN A 227 11.12 -15.77 17.45
N PHE A 228 10.80 -16.99 17.02
CA PHE A 228 9.53 -17.62 17.32
C PHE A 228 9.38 -18.05 18.78
N SER A 229 10.49 -18.29 19.51
CA SER A 229 10.45 -18.55 20.95
C SER A 229 9.77 -17.39 21.69
N LYS A 230 10.16 -16.15 21.39
CA LYS A 230 9.55 -14.95 21.97
C LYS A 230 8.11 -14.73 21.52
N VAL A 231 7.78 -15.14 20.30
CA VAL A 231 6.40 -15.10 19.78
C VAL A 231 5.49 -16.00 20.63
N TYR A 232 5.92 -17.23 20.94
CA TYR A 232 5.12 -18.16 21.75
C TYR A 232 5.00 -17.69 23.20
N GLU A 233 6.07 -17.17 23.81
CA GLU A 233 6.03 -16.56 25.12
C GLU A 233 4.96 -15.45 25.22
N LEU A 234 4.89 -14.59 24.20
CA LEU A 234 3.91 -13.50 24.13
C LEU A 234 2.48 -14.00 23.89
N LEU A 235 2.32 -15.06 23.09
CA LEU A 235 0.99 -15.68 22.90
C LEU A 235 0.46 -16.22 24.23
N ASP A 236 1.31 -16.92 24.99
CA ASP A 236 0.94 -17.48 26.29
C ASP A 236 0.68 -16.37 27.30
N GLU A 237 1.46 -15.28 27.29
CA GLU A 237 1.21 -14.10 28.12
C GLU A 237 -0.12 -13.43 27.79
N MET A 238 -0.46 -13.25 26.49
CA MET A 238 -1.76 -12.70 26.06
C MET A 238 -2.92 -13.51 26.65
N GLU A 239 -2.87 -14.83 26.51
CA GLU A 239 -3.91 -15.72 27.01
C GLU A 239 -4.03 -15.63 28.55
N ALA A 240 -2.89 -15.63 29.25
CA ALA A 240 -2.84 -15.51 30.73
C ALA A 240 -3.38 -14.15 31.20
N GLN A 241 -3.23 -13.09 30.46
CA GLN A 241 -3.75 -11.75 30.77
C GLN A 241 -5.23 -11.55 30.38
N GLY A 242 -5.91 -12.60 29.90
CA GLY A 242 -7.29 -12.51 29.44
C GLY A 242 -7.50 -11.72 28.17
N CYS A 243 -6.47 -11.62 27.33
CA CYS A 243 -6.48 -10.99 26.03
C CYS A 243 -6.13 -12.05 24.94
N PRO A 244 -7.04 -12.98 24.61
CA PRO A 244 -6.72 -14.09 23.73
C PRO A 244 -6.36 -13.57 22.32
N PRO A 245 -5.39 -14.24 21.65
CA PRO A 245 -5.05 -13.94 20.26
C PRO A 245 -6.28 -14.08 19.35
N ASN A 246 -6.38 -13.21 18.36
CA ASN A 246 -7.43 -13.29 17.35
C ASN A 246 -6.91 -13.94 16.04
N VAL A 247 -7.80 -14.15 15.06
CA VAL A 247 -7.47 -14.75 13.77
C VAL A 247 -6.34 -13.98 13.06
N VAL A 248 -6.30 -12.65 13.15
CA VAL A 248 -5.27 -11.81 12.55
C VAL A 248 -3.89 -12.07 13.15
N THR A 249 -3.83 -12.20 14.51
CA THR A 249 -2.59 -12.52 15.23
C THR A 249 -2.06 -13.89 14.79
N TYR A 250 -2.90 -14.91 14.83
CA TYR A 250 -2.53 -16.26 14.40
C TYR A 250 -2.09 -16.29 12.94
N THR A 251 -2.86 -15.70 12.02
CA THR A 251 -2.54 -15.67 10.58
C THR A 251 -1.20 -15.00 10.32
N THR A 252 -0.91 -13.90 11.02
CA THR A 252 0.38 -13.21 10.92
C THR A 252 1.55 -14.15 11.25
N ILE A 253 1.48 -14.84 12.40
CA ILE A 253 2.55 -15.76 12.83
C ILE A 253 2.68 -16.92 11.86
N ILE A 254 1.57 -17.53 11.44
CA ILE A 254 1.50 -18.63 10.51
C ILE A 254 2.17 -18.29 9.19
N VAL A 255 1.93 -17.08 8.65
CA VAL A 255 2.57 -16.62 7.40
C VAL A 255 4.09 -16.49 7.56
N PHE A 256 4.58 -15.97 8.69
CA PHE A 256 6.01 -15.85 8.93
C PHE A 256 6.68 -17.20 9.16
N LEU A 257 6.07 -18.12 9.88
CA LEU A 257 6.54 -19.50 10.03
C LEU A 257 6.68 -20.20 8.66
N ALA A 258 5.66 -20.06 7.81
CA ALA A 258 5.69 -20.61 6.47
C ALA A 258 6.80 -20.05 5.58
N LYS A 259 7.03 -18.73 5.65
CA LYS A 259 8.13 -18.07 4.93
C LYS A 259 9.50 -18.53 5.42
N SER A 260 9.61 -18.86 6.70
CA SER A 260 10.83 -19.41 7.33
C SER A 260 10.99 -20.91 7.13
N GLN A 261 10.14 -21.54 6.31
CA GLN A 261 10.13 -23.00 6.05
C GLN A 261 9.75 -23.85 7.27
N ASN A 262 9.23 -23.26 8.35
CA ASN A 262 8.75 -23.95 9.55
C ASN A 262 7.28 -24.39 9.33
N THR A 263 7.05 -25.21 8.31
CA THR A 263 5.69 -25.57 7.86
C THR A 263 4.91 -26.38 8.91
N GLU A 264 5.57 -27.31 9.61
CA GLU A 264 4.93 -28.13 10.64
C GLU A 264 4.48 -27.28 11.84
N GLU A 265 5.30 -26.34 12.30
CA GLU A 265 4.91 -25.39 13.36
C GLU A 265 3.74 -24.51 12.93
N ALA A 266 3.72 -24.06 11.65
CA ALA A 266 2.60 -23.29 11.10
C ALA A 266 1.29 -24.07 11.12
N LEU A 267 1.34 -25.38 10.81
CA LEU A 267 0.17 -26.25 10.86
C LEU A 267 -0.29 -26.56 12.29
N GLN A 268 0.65 -26.75 13.24
CA GLN A 268 0.34 -26.90 14.66
C GLN A 268 -0.33 -25.64 15.21
N LEU A 269 0.16 -24.45 14.84
CA LEU A 269 -0.44 -23.18 15.23
C LEU A 269 -1.83 -22.99 14.64
N THR A 270 -2.06 -23.46 13.40
CA THR A 270 -3.38 -23.52 12.80
C THR A 270 -4.35 -24.35 13.63
N GLN A 271 -3.89 -25.50 14.14
CA GLN A 271 -4.70 -26.34 15.03
C GLN A 271 -5.00 -25.66 16.36
N ARG A 272 -4.00 -24.99 16.98
CA ARG A 272 -4.18 -24.19 18.19
C ARG A 272 -5.25 -23.09 17.98
N MET A 273 -5.20 -22.38 16.87
CA MET A 273 -6.19 -21.35 16.50
C MET A 273 -7.61 -21.92 16.43
N LYS A 274 -7.77 -23.06 15.74
CA LYS A 274 -9.07 -23.76 15.61
C LYS A 274 -9.58 -24.22 16.99
N SER A 275 -8.70 -24.77 17.83
CA SER A 275 -9.03 -25.22 19.20
C SER A 275 -9.40 -24.04 20.13
N ALA A 276 -8.83 -22.88 19.93
CA ALA A 276 -9.16 -21.64 20.64
C ALA A 276 -10.52 -21.03 20.21
N GLY A 277 -11.22 -21.65 19.25
CA GLY A 277 -12.51 -21.18 18.77
C GLY A 277 -12.45 -19.95 17.86
N CYS A 278 -11.26 -19.56 17.38
CA CYS A 278 -11.13 -18.48 16.43
C CYS A 278 -11.75 -18.88 15.08
N LYS A 279 -12.68 -18.05 14.59
CA LYS A 279 -13.31 -18.30 13.28
C LYS A 279 -12.34 -17.94 12.15
N PRO A 280 -12.01 -18.89 11.27
CA PRO A 280 -11.17 -18.60 10.10
C PRO A 280 -11.82 -17.57 9.17
N ASP A 281 -10.98 -16.75 8.55
CA ASP A 281 -11.37 -15.78 7.53
C ASP A 281 -10.69 -16.08 6.18
N THR A 282 -11.00 -15.30 5.15
CA THR A 282 -10.42 -15.49 3.80
C THR A 282 -8.89 -15.36 3.81
N PRO A 283 -8.25 -14.35 4.46
CA PRO A 283 -6.79 -14.27 4.57
C PRO A 283 -6.14 -15.48 5.23
N PHE A 284 -6.78 -16.02 6.27
CA PHE A 284 -6.30 -17.26 6.92
C PHE A 284 -6.28 -18.43 5.95
N PHE A 285 -7.39 -18.69 5.24
CA PHE A 285 -7.48 -19.79 4.30
C PHE A 285 -6.51 -19.63 3.11
N ASN A 286 -6.32 -18.41 2.61
CA ASN A 286 -5.32 -18.12 1.58
C ASN A 286 -3.90 -18.47 2.06
N SER A 287 -3.59 -18.16 3.31
CA SER A 287 -2.32 -18.51 3.93
C SER A 287 -2.17 -20.01 4.12
N LEU A 288 -3.23 -20.70 4.54
CA LEU A 288 -3.24 -22.16 4.72
C LEU A 288 -3.03 -22.91 3.39
N ILE A 289 -3.70 -22.49 2.32
CA ILE A 289 -3.49 -23.02 0.96
C ILE A 289 -2.02 -22.86 0.54
N TYR A 290 -1.45 -21.67 0.76
CA TYR A 290 -0.05 -21.40 0.46
C TYR A 290 0.90 -22.32 1.23
N ILE A 291 0.67 -22.52 2.53
CA ILE A 291 1.48 -23.36 3.41
C ILE A 291 1.41 -24.83 2.98
N LEU A 292 0.21 -25.34 2.77
CA LEU A 292 0.00 -26.72 2.33
C LEU A 292 0.64 -26.97 0.96
N GLY A 293 0.54 -25.98 0.05
CA GLY A 293 1.22 -26.03 -1.23
C GLY A 293 2.74 -26.12 -1.10
N ARG A 294 3.33 -25.32 -0.20
CA ARG A 294 4.77 -25.34 0.09
C ARG A 294 5.23 -26.66 0.75
N ALA A 295 4.37 -27.25 1.59
CA ALA A 295 4.60 -28.54 2.22
C ALA A 295 4.47 -29.74 1.27
N GLY A 296 4.06 -29.54 0.02
CA GLY A 296 3.73 -30.63 -0.89
C GLY A 296 2.42 -31.35 -0.57
N ARG A 297 1.63 -30.84 0.37
CA ARG A 297 0.35 -31.40 0.81
C ARG A 297 -0.78 -30.93 -0.11
N PHE A 298 -0.61 -31.22 -1.40
CA PHE A 298 -1.47 -30.74 -2.47
C PHE A 298 -2.95 -31.07 -2.27
N GLN A 299 -3.28 -32.32 -1.92
CA GLN A 299 -4.68 -32.76 -1.80
C GLN A 299 -5.39 -32.03 -0.65
N GLU A 300 -4.67 -31.74 0.43
CA GLU A 300 -5.24 -30.99 1.55
C GLU A 300 -5.48 -29.52 1.18
N ALA A 301 -4.60 -28.91 0.38
CA ALA A 301 -4.84 -27.56 -0.13
C ALA A 301 -6.10 -27.49 -1.02
N VAL A 302 -6.34 -28.53 -1.84
CA VAL A 302 -7.57 -28.65 -2.62
C VAL A 302 -8.78 -28.84 -1.71
N ASP A 303 -8.69 -29.68 -0.69
CA ASP A 303 -9.78 -29.89 0.26
C ASP A 303 -10.12 -28.60 1.06
N VAL A 304 -9.12 -27.80 1.42
CA VAL A 304 -9.33 -26.48 2.04
C VAL A 304 -10.14 -25.58 1.09
N PHE A 305 -9.72 -25.50 -0.17
CA PHE A 305 -10.38 -24.66 -1.16
C PHE A 305 -11.80 -25.15 -1.48
N GLU A 306 -11.99 -26.44 -1.75
CA GLU A 306 -13.27 -26.98 -2.22
C GLU A 306 -14.28 -27.25 -1.11
N LYS A 307 -13.81 -27.63 0.10
CA LYS A 307 -14.66 -28.10 1.20
C LYS A 307 -14.62 -27.22 2.44
N GLU A 308 -13.42 -26.92 2.98
CA GLU A 308 -13.32 -26.23 4.28
C GLU A 308 -13.82 -24.78 4.20
N MET A 309 -13.43 -24.03 3.18
CA MET A 309 -13.89 -22.63 3.00
C MET A 309 -15.41 -22.53 2.86
N PRO A 310 -16.07 -23.31 1.97
CA PRO A 310 -17.53 -23.30 1.87
C PRO A 310 -18.22 -23.74 3.16
N ASN A 311 -17.71 -24.80 3.83
CA ASN A 311 -18.28 -25.28 5.08
C ASN A 311 -18.16 -24.26 6.24
N ALA A 312 -17.12 -23.45 6.23
CA ALA A 312 -16.95 -22.34 7.16
C ALA A 312 -17.79 -21.08 6.79
N GLY A 313 -18.51 -21.11 5.66
CA GLY A 313 -19.26 -19.95 5.15
C GLY A 313 -18.36 -18.82 4.67
N VAL A 314 -17.09 -19.11 4.34
CA VAL A 314 -16.10 -18.10 3.91
C VAL A 314 -16.07 -18.06 2.39
N SER A 315 -16.29 -16.87 1.82
CA SER A 315 -16.24 -16.65 0.38
C SER A 315 -14.79 -16.64 -0.15
N ARG A 316 -14.61 -17.21 -1.33
CA ARG A 316 -13.35 -17.14 -2.08
C ARG A 316 -13.24 -15.78 -2.75
N ASP A 317 -12.08 -15.17 -2.69
CA ASP A 317 -11.76 -13.93 -3.38
C ASP A 317 -10.74 -14.15 -4.51
N THR A 318 -10.40 -13.11 -5.26
CA THR A 318 -9.36 -13.16 -6.29
C THR A 318 -8.04 -13.70 -5.75
N SER A 319 -7.66 -13.34 -4.52
CA SER A 319 -6.42 -13.80 -3.88
C SER A 319 -6.47 -15.31 -3.58
N THR A 320 -7.64 -15.85 -3.22
CA THR A 320 -7.85 -17.31 -3.02
C THR A 320 -7.59 -18.08 -4.31
N TYR A 321 -8.21 -17.65 -5.41
CA TYR A 321 -7.99 -18.27 -6.71
C TYR A 321 -6.54 -18.15 -7.18
N ASN A 322 -5.93 -16.95 -7.02
CA ASN A 322 -4.52 -16.74 -7.37
C ASN A 322 -3.60 -17.67 -6.58
N SER A 323 -3.86 -17.89 -5.29
CA SER A 323 -3.09 -18.80 -4.45
C SER A 323 -3.22 -20.26 -4.92
N MET A 324 -4.44 -20.68 -5.28
CA MET A 324 -4.68 -22.02 -5.82
C MET A 324 -4.01 -22.21 -7.19
N ILE A 325 -4.16 -21.25 -8.11
CA ILE A 325 -3.52 -21.31 -9.42
C ILE A 325 -2.01 -21.40 -9.28
N ALA A 326 -1.41 -20.57 -8.42
CA ALA A 326 0.03 -20.58 -8.17
C ALA A 326 0.50 -21.94 -7.62
N MET A 327 -0.21 -22.49 -6.65
CA MET A 327 0.07 -23.79 -6.06
C MET A 327 -0.05 -24.91 -7.10
N LEU A 328 -1.12 -24.94 -7.89
CA LEU A 328 -1.34 -25.93 -8.95
C LEU A 328 -0.24 -25.87 -10.01
N CYS A 329 0.15 -24.66 -10.44
CA CYS A 329 1.23 -24.47 -11.40
C CYS A 329 2.59 -24.92 -10.83
N HIS A 330 2.85 -24.66 -9.54
CA HIS A 330 4.08 -25.10 -8.89
C HIS A 330 4.23 -26.62 -8.90
N HIS A 331 3.14 -27.34 -8.66
CA HIS A 331 3.10 -28.81 -8.64
C HIS A 331 2.81 -29.45 -10.01
N GLY A 332 2.81 -28.68 -11.09
CA GLY A 332 2.66 -29.21 -12.46
C GLY A 332 1.22 -29.51 -12.89
N HIS A 333 0.23 -29.16 -12.09
CA HIS A 333 -1.20 -29.38 -12.39
C HIS A 333 -1.80 -28.24 -13.23
N VAL A 334 -1.15 -27.91 -14.36
CA VAL A 334 -1.50 -26.76 -15.21
C VAL A 334 -2.94 -26.83 -15.73
N SER A 335 -3.42 -28.01 -16.08
CA SER A 335 -4.80 -28.22 -16.61
C SER A 335 -5.86 -27.78 -15.56
N LYS A 336 -5.64 -28.13 -14.28
CA LYS A 336 -6.54 -27.70 -13.18
C LYS A 336 -6.43 -26.18 -12.94
N ALA A 337 -5.22 -25.62 -13.02
CA ALA A 337 -5.01 -24.18 -12.91
C ALA A 337 -5.75 -23.40 -14.02
N LEU A 338 -5.73 -23.90 -15.25
CA LEU A 338 -6.48 -23.33 -16.38
C LEU A 338 -8.01 -23.47 -16.18
N SER A 339 -8.48 -24.53 -15.56
CA SER A 339 -9.91 -24.67 -15.22
C SER A 339 -10.34 -23.61 -14.22
N LEU A 340 -9.52 -23.32 -13.19
CA LEU A 340 -9.79 -22.25 -12.24
C LEU A 340 -9.74 -20.86 -12.88
N LEU A 341 -8.82 -20.63 -13.81
CA LEU A 341 -8.78 -19.37 -14.58
C LEU A 341 -10.10 -19.16 -15.35
N ARG A 342 -10.59 -20.19 -16.02
CA ARG A 342 -11.87 -20.14 -16.75
C ARG A 342 -13.07 -19.94 -15.82
N GLU A 343 -13.04 -20.54 -14.64
CA GLU A 343 -14.06 -20.33 -13.61
C GLU A 343 -14.08 -18.86 -13.18
N MET A 344 -12.90 -18.24 -12.94
CA MET A 344 -12.80 -16.81 -12.63
C MET A 344 -13.33 -15.92 -13.76
N GLU A 345 -13.06 -16.27 -15.01
CA GLU A 345 -13.54 -15.52 -16.18
C GLU A 345 -15.05 -15.54 -16.35
N THR A 346 -15.69 -16.65 -15.97
CA THR A 346 -17.14 -16.84 -16.13
C THR A 346 -17.95 -16.38 -14.92
N SER A 347 -17.34 -16.34 -13.75
CA SER A 347 -17.99 -16.00 -12.49
C SER A 347 -17.75 -14.53 -12.15
N ALA A 348 -18.75 -13.68 -12.25
CA ALA A 348 -18.69 -12.34 -11.67
C ALA A 348 -18.74 -12.45 -10.14
N PRO A 349 -17.89 -11.71 -9.38
CA PRO A 349 -17.25 -10.44 -9.71
C PRO A 349 -15.70 -10.46 -9.67
N PHE A 350 -15.02 -11.51 -10.13
CA PHE A 350 -13.57 -11.60 -10.02
C PHE A 350 -12.87 -10.65 -11.00
N LYS A 351 -11.97 -9.82 -10.48
CA LYS A 351 -11.08 -9.01 -11.28
C LYS A 351 -9.75 -9.75 -11.47
N LEU A 352 -9.52 -10.25 -12.68
CA LEU A 352 -8.23 -10.83 -13.04
C LEU A 352 -7.12 -9.76 -13.02
N ASP A 353 -5.95 -10.16 -12.57
CA ASP A 353 -4.77 -9.31 -12.50
C ASP A 353 -3.52 -10.05 -12.97
N GLY A 354 -2.36 -9.37 -12.96
CA GLY A 354 -1.10 -10.00 -13.32
C GLY A 354 -0.75 -11.21 -12.47
N GLN A 355 -1.14 -11.21 -11.20
CA GLN A 355 -0.86 -12.33 -10.29
C GLN A 355 -1.60 -13.61 -10.66
N THR A 356 -2.74 -13.48 -11.32
CA THR A 356 -3.49 -14.62 -11.87
C THR A 356 -2.72 -15.31 -13.01
N PHE A 357 -2.12 -14.51 -13.91
CA PHE A 357 -1.46 -15.03 -15.10
C PHE A 357 0.00 -15.44 -14.88
N TYR A 358 0.76 -14.73 -14.04
CA TYR A 358 2.21 -14.97 -13.87
C TYR A 358 2.58 -16.42 -13.51
N PRO A 359 1.89 -17.13 -12.61
CA PRO A 359 2.20 -18.53 -12.34
C PRO A 359 2.02 -19.44 -13.56
N LEU A 360 0.98 -19.19 -14.37
CA LEU A 360 0.69 -19.93 -15.60
C LEU A 360 1.77 -19.66 -16.65
N LEU A 361 2.12 -18.39 -16.90
CA LEU A 361 3.21 -18.00 -17.83
C LEU A 361 4.53 -18.64 -17.42
N LYS A 362 4.87 -18.58 -16.11
CA LYS A 362 6.07 -19.20 -15.57
C LYS A 362 6.06 -20.74 -15.76
N SER A 363 4.90 -21.36 -15.61
CA SER A 363 4.77 -22.81 -15.85
C SER A 363 4.97 -23.17 -17.32
N CYS A 364 4.41 -22.38 -18.26
CA CYS A 364 4.63 -22.58 -19.70
C CYS A 364 6.11 -22.45 -20.07
N LEU A 365 6.80 -21.46 -19.53
CA LEU A 365 8.25 -21.28 -19.74
C LEU A 365 9.07 -22.47 -19.21
N ARG A 366 8.65 -23.04 -18.08
CA ARG A 366 9.30 -24.21 -17.47
C ARG A 366 9.09 -25.50 -18.26
N THR A 367 7.87 -25.68 -18.80
CA THR A 367 7.50 -26.88 -19.58
C THR A 367 7.85 -26.77 -21.07
N GLY A 368 8.16 -25.57 -21.54
CA GLY A 368 8.44 -25.30 -22.95
C GLY A 368 7.18 -25.20 -23.83
N ASP A 369 6.00 -25.07 -23.24
CA ASP A 369 4.74 -24.93 -23.99
C ASP A 369 4.57 -23.48 -24.50
N MET A 370 5.19 -23.20 -25.62
CA MET A 370 5.19 -21.87 -26.22
C MET A 370 3.84 -21.48 -26.84
N ASN A 371 3.03 -22.47 -27.24
CA ASN A 371 1.69 -22.23 -27.79
C ASN A 371 0.75 -21.71 -26.70
N LEU A 372 0.72 -22.40 -25.56
CA LEU A 372 -0.05 -21.97 -24.41
C LEU A 372 0.45 -20.63 -23.86
N LEU A 373 1.78 -20.41 -23.85
CA LEU A 373 2.37 -19.13 -23.44
C LEU A 373 1.85 -17.97 -24.30
N SER A 374 1.85 -18.14 -25.62
CA SER A 374 1.36 -17.11 -26.57
C SER A 374 -0.13 -16.83 -26.36
N GLN A 375 -0.93 -17.89 -26.18
CA GLN A 375 -2.37 -17.77 -25.95
C GLN A 375 -2.68 -17.03 -24.63
N LEU A 376 -1.99 -17.37 -23.53
CA LEU A 376 -2.18 -16.71 -22.24
C LEU A 376 -1.74 -15.25 -22.26
N LEU A 377 -0.68 -14.91 -22.99
CA LEU A 377 -0.27 -13.51 -23.18
C LEU A 377 -1.30 -12.72 -23.98
N ASP A 378 -1.84 -13.29 -25.04
CA ASP A 378 -2.91 -12.67 -25.83
C ASP A 378 -4.18 -12.47 -25.00
N ASP A 379 -4.58 -13.46 -24.19
CA ASP A 379 -5.72 -13.36 -23.30
C ASP A 379 -5.47 -12.26 -22.24
N MET A 380 -4.31 -12.24 -21.63
CA MET A 380 -3.93 -11.22 -20.63
C MET A 380 -3.99 -9.81 -21.21
N VAL A 381 -3.36 -9.57 -22.38
CA VAL A 381 -3.19 -8.24 -22.94
C VAL A 381 -4.42 -7.80 -23.73
N LYS A 382 -4.95 -8.65 -24.62
CA LYS A 382 -6.03 -8.29 -25.56
C LYS A 382 -7.42 -8.46 -24.97
N LYS A 383 -7.66 -9.56 -24.25
CA LYS A 383 -8.97 -9.89 -23.68
C LYS A 383 -9.21 -9.16 -22.36
N HIS A 384 -8.22 -9.15 -21.47
CA HIS A 384 -8.34 -8.58 -20.12
C HIS A 384 -7.73 -7.18 -20.00
N GLN A 385 -7.11 -6.64 -21.06
CA GLN A 385 -6.49 -5.30 -21.12
C GLN A 385 -5.47 -5.05 -19.99
N LEU A 386 -4.79 -6.12 -19.56
CA LEU A 386 -3.75 -6.04 -18.54
C LEU A 386 -2.43 -5.65 -19.20
N SER A 387 -1.77 -4.63 -18.65
CA SER A 387 -0.42 -4.24 -19.09
C SER A 387 0.64 -5.12 -18.44
N LEU A 388 1.67 -5.47 -19.19
CA LEU A 388 2.87 -6.09 -18.65
C LEU A 388 3.68 -5.03 -17.87
N ASP A 389 4.00 -5.34 -16.64
CA ASP A 389 4.91 -4.52 -15.83
C ASP A 389 6.37 -4.92 -16.04
N ARG A 390 7.30 -4.17 -15.44
CA ARG A 390 8.74 -4.47 -15.51
C ARG A 390 9.08 -5.90 -15.10
N SER A 391 8.39 -6.43 -14.09
CA SER A 391 8.64 -7.76 -13.54
C SER A 391 8.15 -8.85 -14.49
N ALA A 392 7.01 -8.63 -15.15
CA ALA A 392 6.48 -9.52 -16.16
C ALA A 392 7.37 -9.60 -17.40
N TYR A 393 7.82 -8.44 -17.92
CA TYR A 393 8.78 -8.42 -19.02
C TYR A 393 10.08 -9.16 -18.66
N ALA A 394 10.65 -8.89 -17.48
CA ALA A 394 11.85 -9.59 -17.04
C ALA A 394 11.64 -11.11 -16.94
N LEU A 395 10.52 -11.56 -16.37
CA LEU A 395 10.16 -12.97 -16.29
C LEU A 395 10.11 -13.63 -17.66
N LEU A 396 9.42 -12.99 -18.62
CA LEU A 396 9.24 -13.50 -19.98
C LEU A 396 10.56 -13.52 -20.73
N ILE A 397 11.31 -12.42 -20.73
CA ILE A 397 12.62 -12.34 -21.42
C ILE A 397 13.58 -13.40 -20.88
N HIS A 398 13.74 -13.50 -19.56
CA HIS A 398 14.61 -14.50 -18.95
C HIS A 398 14.15 -15.94 -19.25
N GLY A 399 12.84 -16.19 -19.22
CA GLY A 399 12.28 -17.50 -19.51
C GLY A 399 12.44 -17.90 -20.98
N LEU A 400 12.22 -16.98 -21.90
CA LEU A 400 12.37 -17.20 -23.34
C LEU A 400 13.84 -17.39 -23.74
N CYS A 401 14.78 -16.66 -23.12
CA CYS A 401 16.21 -16.89 -23.28
C CYS A 401 16.56 -18.34 -22.90
N ARG A 402 16.15 -18.81 -21.73
CA ARG A 402 16.37 -20.19 -21.27
C ARG A 402 15.70 -21.23 -22.16
N ALA A 403 14.56 -20.88 -22.75
CA ALA A 403 13.84 -21.74 -23.70
C ALA A 403 14.40 -21.64 -25.14
N ASN A 404 15.54 -20.94 -25.32
CA ASN A 404 16.20 -20.78 -26.61
C ASN A 404 15.39 -20.02 -27.67
N LYS A 405 14.47 -19.14 -27.22
CA LYS A 405 13.60 -18.30 -28.05
C LYS A 405 14.04 -16.84 -28.04
N CYS A 406 15.35 -16.60 -28.37
CA CYS A 406 15.99 -15.30 -28.25
C CYS A 406 15.35 -14.21 -29.11
N GLN A 407 14.82 -14.54 -30.30
CA GLN A 407 14.11 -13.59 -31.15
C GLN A 407 12.85 -13.05 -30.46
N TRP A 408 12.05 -13.92 -29.86
CA TRP A 408 10.85 -13.50 -29.13
C TRP A 408 11.20 -12.69 -27.86
N ALA A 409 12.24 -13.13 -27.13
CA ALA A 409 12.77 -12.37 -25.99
C ALA A 409 13.20 -10.95 -26.41
N TYR A 410 13.84 -10.80 -27.54
CA TYR A 410 14.26 -9.50 -28.07
C TYR A 410 13.06 -8.63 -28.48
N HIS A 411 12.03 -9.19 -29.12
CA HIS A 411 10.81 -8.44 -29.41
C HIS A 411 10.12 -7.89 -28.17
N LEU A 412 10.04 -8.70 -27.10
CA LEU A 412 9.50 -8.22 -25.81
C LEU A 412 10.38 -7.14 -25.17
N PHE A 413 11.69 -7.21 -25.38
CA PHE A 413 12.61 -6.17 -24.93
C PHE A 413 12.39 -4.85 -25.68
N GLU A 414 12.22 -4.87 -27.01
CA GLU A 414 11.87 -3.70 -27.81
C GLU A 414 10.49 -3.13 -27.40
N GLU A 415 9.51 -4.00 -27.18
CA GLU A 415 8.18 -3.59 -26.72
C GLU A 415 8.24 -2.91 -25.34
N MET A 416 9.04 -3.47 -24.40
CA MET A 416 9.25 -2.90 -23.08
C MET A 416 9.81 -1.47 -23.16
N ILE A 417 10.82 -1.25 -24.03
CA ILE A 417 11.42 0.07 -24.24
C ILE A 417 10.42 1.03 -24.90
N SER A 418 9.66 0.57 -25.91
CA SER A 418 8.67 1.40 -26.61
C SER A 418 7.55 1.90 -25.70
N LYS A 419 7.33 1.23 -24.57
CA LYS A 419 6.37 1.61 -23.53
C LYS A 419 7.00 2.42 -22.38
N ASP A 420 8.20 2.95 -22.55
CA ASP A 420 8.97 3.69 -21.54
C ASP A 420 9.24 2.91 -20.24
N ILE A 421 9.26 1.57 -20.32
CA ILE A 421 9.59 0.71 -19.20
C ILE A 421 11.08 0.37 -19.26
N VAL A 422 11.88 0.99 -18.39
CA VAL A 422 13.33 0.79 -18.37
C VAL A 422 13.69 -0.61 -17.82
N PRO A 423 14.34 -1.48 -18.60
CA PRO A 423 14.79 -2.79 -18.12
C PRO A 423 15.91 -2.66 -17.07
N LYS A 424 16.00 -3.66 -16.19
CA LYS A 424 17.11 -3.75 -15.26
C LYS A 424 18.39 -4.21 -16.00
N TYR A 425 19.55 -3.75 -15.54
CA TYR A 425 20.86 -4.16 -16.08
C TYR A 425 20.97 -5.69 -16.23
N GLN A 426 20.53 -6.45 -15.24
CA GLN A 426 20.56 -7.92 -15.28
C GLN A 426 19.76 -8.51 -16.44
N THR A 427 18.62 -7.91 -16.80
CA THR A 427 17.80 -8.36 -17.94
C THR A 427 18.49 -8.06 -19.26
N CYS A 428 19.06 -6.87 -19.40
CA CYS A 428 19.85 -6.50 -20.59
C CYS A 428 21.05 -7.42 -20.76
N HIS A 429 21.82 -7.64 -19.68
CA HIS A 429 23.01 -8.46 -19.71
C HIS A 429 22.71 -9.92 -20.10
N MET A 430 21.67 -10.51 -19.48
CA MET A 430 21.27 -11.89 -19.80
C MET A 430 20.83 -12.01 -21.27
N LEU A 431 20.01 -11.09 -21.75
CA LEU A 431 19.58 -11.10 -23.15
C LEU A 431 20.78 -10.92 -24.10
N LEU A 432 21.70 -10.01 -23.78
CA LEU A 432 22.90 -9.76 -24.57
C LEU A 432 23.78 -11.00 -24.69
N GLU A 433 24.03 -11.71 -23.60
CA GLU A 433 24.81 -12.95 -23.61
C GLU A 433 24.15 -14.02 -24.50
N GLU A 434 22.84 -14.20 -24.38
CA GLU A 434 22.09 -15.20 -25.16
C GLU A 434 22.06 -14.87 -26.66
N VAL A 435 21.87 -13.59 -27.04
CA VAL A 435 21.86 -13.19 -28.48
C VAL A 435 23.27 -13.30 -29.08
N LYS A 436 24.35 -13.04 -28.31
CA LYS A 436 25.74 -13.27 -28.75
C LYS A 436 26.02 -14.76 -28.98
N LEU A 437 25.60 -15.63 -28.08
CA LEU A 437 25.71 -17.07 -28.24
C LEU A 437 25.00 -17.59 -29.50
N LYS A 438 23.94 -16.90 -29.94
CA LYS A 438 23.18 -17.23 -31.17
C LYS A 438 23.70 -16.50 -32.43
N SER A 439 24.82 -15.82 -32.34
CA SER A 439 25.39 -15.05 -33.45
C SER A 439 24.45 -13.97 -34.03
N MET A 440 23.56 -13.44 -33.20
CA MET A 440 22.64 -12.34 -33.55
C MET A 440 23.34 -10.98 -33.31
N TYR A 441 24.39 -10.70 -34.09
CA TYR A 441 25.30 -9.57 -33.82
C TYR A 441 24.62 -8.19 -33.94
N ASP A 442 23.71 -8.00 -34.92
CA ASP A 442 22.98 -6.74 -35.08
C ASP A 442 22.08 -6.45 -33.86
N THR A 443 21.48 -7.52 -33.29
CA THR A 443 20.66 -7.43 -32.08
C THR A 443 21.52 -7.14 -30.85
N ALA A 444 22.69 -7.76 -30.76
CA ALA A 444 23.64 -7.53 -29.67
C ALA A 444 24.11 -6.06 -29.64
N GLU A 445 24.44 -5.50 -30.79
CA GLU A 445 24.86 -4.09 -30.92
C GLU A 445 23.78 -3.13 -30.42
N LYS A 446 22.52 -3.34 -30.79
CA LYS A 446 21.39 -2.52 -30.31
C LYS A 446 21.18 -2.58 -28.81
N ILE A 447 21.36 -3.76 -28.20
CA ILE A 447 21.26 -3.91 -26.75
C ILE A 447 22.43 -3.21 -26.05
N GLU A 448 23.66 -3.33 -26.59
CA GLU A 448 24.84 -2.63 -26.07
C GLU A 448 24.69 -1.11 -26.14
N ASP A 449 24.16 -0.60 -27.22
CA ASP A 449 23.90 0.85 -27.37
C ASP A 449 22.84 1.35 -26.38
N PHE A 450 21.81 0.54 -26.07
CA PHE A 450 20.86 0.87 -25.04
C PHE A 450 21.47 0.86 -23.64
N MET A 451 22.48 0.06 -23.39
CA MET A 451 23.15 -0.07 -22.09
C MET A 451 24.19 1.03 -21.81
N LYS A 452 24.60 1.80 -22.83
CA LYS A 452 25.54 2.94 -22.72
C LYS A 452 24.81 4.18 -22.21
#